data_d6a3f679b4c4d69b86c26ceba2306e83
#
_entry.id   d6a3f679b4c4d69b86c26ceba2306e83
#
_cell.length_a   1.000
_cell.length_b   1.000
_cell.length_c   1.000
_cell.angle_alpha   90.00
_cell.angle_beta   90.00
_cell.angle_gamma   90.00
#
_symmetry.space_group_name_H-M   'P 1'
#
loop_
_entity.id
_entity.type
_entity.pdbx_description
1 polymer ?
#
loop_
_entity_poly.entity_id
_entity_poly.type
_entity_poly.pdbx_seq_one_letter_code
_entity_poly.pdbx_strand_id
1 'polypeptide(L)'
;MDSLRTVIHSSGLGHQERWAGALQLGFSRFGINAQISRSADTEADVHIVQGPWFALRQWKHHPRTIYLDRAHWGDPDCVSLHWLRDGEKHRTCGHMRRDHPPVEPWKAGRRLLVLCDYGHDGAQEYARSLPHFDVVTVRRHPAADGGGGSLAEDLANHDIAIGRRSTALIDAAIAGLPVITTDEHSPVWPIASRIQDIRTPDREQWLTDLAWHNWRIDEVTRGDAWQFLRSV
;
A
#
# COMPACT_ATOMS: atom_id res chain seq x y z
N MET A 1 3.80 11.88 32.43
CA MET A 1 3.73 10.82 31.40
C MET A 1 5.14 10.70 30.88
N ASP A 2 5.77 9.56 31.14
CA ASP A 2 7.07 9.27 30.57
C ASP A 2 6.96 9.35 29.06
N SER A 3 7.83 10.11 28.42
CA SER A 3 7.79 10.31 26.99
C SER A 3 8.08 8.97 26.30
N LEU A 4 7.11 8.40 25.59
CA LEU A 4 7.29 7.18 24.81
C LEU A 4 8.48 7.35 23.87
N ARG A 5 9.45 6.48 24.00
CA ARG A 5 10.59 6.42 23.09
C ARG A 5 10.10 5.95 21.73
N THR A 6 10.24 6.81 20.73
CA THR A 6 9.74 6.55 19.35
C THR A 6 10.93 6.48 18.39
N VAL A 7 10.99 5.44 17.58
CA VAL A 7 12.04 5.24 16.58
C VAL A 7 11.44 5.09 15.19
N ILE A 8 11.98 5.84 14.22
CA ILE A 8 11.68 5.76 12.80
C ILE A 8 12.85 5.03 12.14
N HIS A 9 12.63 3.81 11.70
CA HIS A 9 13.65 3.01 11.02
C HIS A 9 13.72 3.41 9.55
N SER A 10 14.88 3.86 9.09
CA SER A 10 15.13 4.29 7.71
C SER A 10 16.30 3.52 7.11
N SER A 11 16.18 3.11 5.85
CA SER A 11 17.29 2.47 5.13
C SER A 11 18.34 3.46 4.62
N GLY A 12 18.10 4.76 4.74
CA GLY A 12 18.97 5.79 4.17
C GLY A 12 18.70 6.12 2.71
N LEU A 13 17.67 5.53 2.07
CA LEU A 13 17.24 5.95 0.74
C LEU A 13 16.62 7.35 0.78
N GLY A 14 16.90 8.19 -0.20
CA GLY A 14 16.56 9.61 -0.17
C GLY A 14 15.08 9.92 0.09
N HIS A 15 14.16 9.16 -0.51
CA HIS A 15 12.73 9.31 -0.26
C HIS A 15 12.33 8.88 1.17
N GLN A 16 12.96 7.82 1.70
CA GLN A 16 12.69 7.34 3.06
C GLN A 16 13.23 8.29 4.12
N GLU A 17 14.39 8.89 3.90
CA GLU A 17 14.93 9.94 4.77
C GLU A 17 14.02 11.17 4.81
N ARG A 18 13.46 11.57 3.66
CA ARG A 18 12.49 12.67 3.58
C ARG A 18 11.21 12.36 4.37
N TRP A 19 10.67 11.15 4.22
CA TRP A 19 9.48 10.73 4.97
C TRP A 19 9.76 10.64 6.47
N ALA A 20 10.90 10.10 6.86
CA ALA A 20 11.33 10.02 8.25
C ALA A 20 11.46 11.41 8.89
N GLY A 21 12.06 12.37 8.17
CA GLY A 21 12.17 13.75 8.62
C GLY A 21 10.80 14.43 8.78
N ALA A 22 9.87 14.20 7.85
CA ALA A 22 8.51 14.72 7.94
C ALA A 22 7.75 14.17 9.16
N LEU A 23 7.88 12.86 9.42
CA LEU A 23 7.31 12.23 10.61
C LEU A 23 7.93 12.77 11.89
N GLN A 24 9.24 12.90 11.95
CA GLN A 24 9.94 13.46 13.13
C GLN A 24 9.42 14.87 13.46
N LEU A 25 9.26 15.72 12.46
CA LEU A 25 8.67 17.05 12.63
C LEU A 25 7.21 16.98 13.09
N GLY A 26 6.41 16.09 12.50
CA GLY A 26 5.02 15.88 12.90
C GLY A 26 4.89 15.41 14.36
N PHE A 27 5.71 14.47 14.78
CA PHE A 27 5.74 13.97 16.16
C PHE A 27 6.18 15.06 17.17
N SER A 28 7.15 15.91 16.79
CA SER A 28 7.64 16.97 17.66
C SER A 28 6.55 17.99 18.06
N ARG A 29 5.53 18.18 17.22
CA ARG A 29 4.37 19.03 17.51
C ARG A 29 3.51 18.52 18.67
N PHE A 30 3.66 17.25 19.01
CA PHE A 30 3.01 16.61 20.15
C PHE A 30 3.97 16.33 21.31
N GLY A 31 5.17 16.95 21.29
CA GLY A 31 6.18 16.74 22.32
C GLY A 31 6.88 15.37 22.24
N ILE A 32 6.72 14.63 21.15
CA ILE A 32 7.35 13.33 20.95
C ILE A 32 8.69 13.53 20.24
N ASN A 33 9.78 13.17 20.92
CA ASN A 33 11.12 13.22 20.33
C ASN A 33 11.42 11.89 19.64
N ALA A 34 11.01 11.75 18.37
CA ALA A 34 11.26 10.56 17.57
C ALA A 34 12.70 10.54 17.05
N GLN A 35 13.40 9.43 17.24
CA GLN A 35 14.75 9.20 16.72
C GLN A 35 14.69 8.53 15.35
N ILE A 36 15.44 9.03 14.36
CA ILE A 36 15.67 8.31 13.11
C ILE A 36 16.84 7.36 13.31
N SER A 37 16.65 6.07 12.99
CA SER A 37 17.69 5.03 13.12
C SER A 37 17.84 4.24 11.83
N ARG A 38 19.10 3.94 11.50
CA ARG A 38 19.47 3.02 10.41
C ARG A 38 19.73 1.59 10.91
N SER A 39 19.62 1.35 12.22
CA SER A 39 19.70 0.02 12.81
C SER A 39 18.32 -0.57 13.03
N ALA A 40 18.17 -1.86 12.71
CA ALA A 40 16.97 -2.62 13.04
C ALA A 40 16.83 -2.87 14.54
N ASP A 41 17.96 -2.96 15.25
CA ASP A 41 18.01 -3.40 16.65
C ASP A 41 17.76 -2.26 17.66
N THR A 42 17.41 -1.06 17.16
CA THR A 42 17.12 0.07 18.05
C THR A 42 15.77 -0.15 18.72
N GLU A 43 15.77 -0.50 19.99
CA GLU A 43 14.57 -0.68 20.78
C GLU A 43 13.84 0.64 21.05
N ALA A 44 12.52 0.58 21.14
CA ALA A 44 11.63 1.71 21.41
C ALA A 44 10.27 1.23 21.92
N ASP A 45 9.46 2.16 22.41
CA ASP A 45 8.05 1.89 22.75
C ASP A 45 7.14 1.93 21.51
N VAL A 46 7.53 2.74 20.51
CA VAL A 46 6.83 2.87 19.23
C VAL A 46 7.84 2.76 18.10
N HIS A 47 7.58 1.86 17.17
CA HIS A 47 8.40 1.64 15.98
C HIS A 47 7.66 2.11 14.73
N ILE A 48 8.31 2.91 13.90
CA ILE A 48 7.86 3.21 12.54
C ILE A 48 8.79 2.49 11.58
N VAL A 49 8.25 1.54 10.81
CA VAL A 49 9.01 0.71 9.89
C VAL A 49 8.61 1.00 8.45
N GLN A 50 9.59 1.05 7.55
CA GLN A 50 9.38 1.42 6.16
C GLN A 50 9.60 0.22 5.24
N GLY A 51 8.58 -0.08 4.40
CA GLY A 51 8.69 -1.09 3.34
C GLY A 51 8.98 -2.52 3.83
N PRO A 52 9.35 -3.45 2.93
CA PRO A 52 9.64 -4.86 3.27
C PRO A 52 11.05 -5.04 3.87
N TRP A 53 11.48 -4.17 4.74
CA TRP A 53 12.85 -4.04 5.25
C TRP A 53 13.16 -4.94 6.43
N PHE A 54 14.46 -5.00 6.76
CA PHE A 54 15.01 -5.67 7.91
C PHE A 54 14.31 -5.30 9.23
N ALA A 55 13.97 -4.03 9.45
CA ALA A 55 13.25 -3.59 10.63
C ALA A 55 11.81 -4.11 10.68
N LEU A 56 11.13 -4.26 9.53
CA LEU A 56 9.80 -4.86 9.50
C LEU A 56 9.82 -6.31 9.99
N ARG A 57 10.81 -7.10 9.58
CA ARG A 57 10.94 -8.49 10.03
C ARG A 57 11.07 -8.60 11.54
N GLN A 58 11.77 -7.66 12.17
CA GLN A 58 12.00 -7.63 13.60
C GLN A 58 10.78 -7.11 14.37
N TRP A 59 10.16 -6.03 13.92
CA TRP A 59 9.17 -5.29 14.69
C TRP A 59 7.72 -5.49 14.26
N LYS A 60 7.44 -6.25 13.20
CA LYS A 60 6.07 -6.41 12.67
C LYS A 60 5.04 -6.94 13.68
N HIS A 61 5.49 -7.69 14.70
CA HIS A 61 4.62 -8.21 15.77
C HIS A 61 4.70 -7.40 17.06
N HIS A 62 5.49 -6.33 17.08
CA HIS A 62 5.49 -5.45 18.24
C HIS A 62 4.17 -4.65 18.28
N PRO A 63 3.48 -4.56 19.45
CA PRO A 63 2.10 -4.05 19.52
C PRO A 63 1.94 -2.57 19.13
N ARG A 64 3.04 -1.83 19.10
CA ARG A 64 3.06 -0.41 18.72
C ARG A 64 3.96 -0.16 17.51
N THR A 65 3.70 -0.89 16.43
CA THR A 65 4.40 -0.69 15.17
C THR A 65 3.50 -0.02 14.14
N ILE A 66 4.00 1.04 13.53
CA ILE A 66 3.40 1.74 12.41
C ILE A 66 4.16 1.37 11.15
N TYR A 67 3.45 0.95 10.12
CA TYR A 67 4.01 0.71 8.80
C TYR A 67 3.89 1.96 7.94
N LEU A 68 5.00 2.34 7.32
CA LEU A 68 5.11 3.46 6.40
C LEU A 68 5.51 2.95 5.02
N ASP A 69 4.77 3.34 4.00
CA ASP A 69 5.05 2.98 2.62
C ASP A 69 4.63 4.11 1.67
N ARG A 70 4.84 3.93 0.37
CA ARG A 70 4.28 4.80 -0.65
C ARG A 70 2.75 4.80 -0.55
N ALA A 71 2.13 5.93 -0.78
CA ALA A 71 0.68 6.06 -0.85
C ALA A 71 0.06 5.19 -1.94
N HIS A 72 -1.21 4.87 -1.80
CA HIS A 72 -1.96 4.07 -2.77
C HIS A 72 -2.16 4.82 -4.09
N TRP A 73 -2.28 6.14 -4.04
CA TRP A 73 -2.34 7.04 -5.20
C TRP A 73 -1.79 8.42 -4.83
N GLY A 74 -1.69 9.30 -5.82
CA GLY A 74 -1.15 10.65 -5.65
C GLY A 74 0.28 10.77 -6.13
N ASP A 75 0.86 11.92 -5.86
CA ASP A 75 2.23 12.19 -6.28
C ASP A 75 3.26 11.46 -5.39
N PRO A 76 4.54 11.47 -5.75
CA PRO A 76 5.62 10.87 -4.96
C PRO A 76 5.75 11.42 -3.53
N ASP A 77 5.09 12.54 -3.23
CA ASP A 77 5.09 13.18 -1.91
C ASP A 77 3.94 12.71 -1.01
N CYS A 78 3.21 11.67 -1.42
CA CYS A 78 2.21 11.02 -0.60
C CYS A 78 2.76 9.71 -0.01
N VAL A 79 2.38 9.46 1.24
CA VAL A 79 2.75 8.25 1.98
C VAL A 79 1.51 7.57 2.55
N SER A 80 1.62 6.26 2.73
CA SER A 80 0.63 5.43 3.42
C SER A 80 1.13 5.10 4.83
N LEU A 81 0.29 5.32 5.84
CA LEU A 81 0.59 5.05 7.24
C LEU A 81 -0.50 4.17 7.86
N HIS A 82 -0.07 3.07 8.49
CA HIS A 82 -0.97 2.10 9.12
C HIS A 82 -0.39 1.59 10.44
N TRP A 83 -1.23 1.33 11.43
CA TRP A 83 -0.83 0.43 12.49
C TRP A 83 -0.61 -0.98 11.94
N LEU A 84 0.37 -1.70 12.49
CA LEU A 84 0.43 -3.15 12.33
C LEU A 84 -0.21 -3.80 13.58
N ARG A 85 -1.14 -4.71 13.33
CA ARG A 85 -1.70 -5.59 14.37
C ARG A 85 -1.48 -7.02 13.92
N ASP A 86 -0.87 -7.82 14.77
CA ASP A 86 -0.48 -9.22 14.46
C ASP A 86 0.37 -9.36 13.17
N GLY A 87 1.20 -8.34 12.89
CA GLY A 87 2.05 -8.29 11.70
C GLY A 87 1.34 -7.87 10.41
N GLU A 88 0.02 -7.55 10.46
CA GLU A 88 -0.77 -7.14 9.30
C GLU A 88 -1.22 -5.68 9.41
N LYS A 89 -1.43 -5.05 8.26
CA LYS A 89 -1.86 -3.64 8.20
C LYS A 89 -3.28 -3.51 8.77
N HIS A 90 -3.40 -2.78 9.87
CA HIS A 90 -4.70 -2.44 10.43
C HIS A 90 -5.33 -1.32 9.61
N ARG A 91 -6.48 -1.60 9.04
CA ARG A 91 -7.26 -0.65 8.26
C ARG A 91 -8.46 -0.20 9.08
N THR A 92 -8.59 1.10 9.21
CA THR A 92 -9.79 1.73 9.76
C THR A 92 -10.64 2.22 8.61
N CYS A 93 -11.94 2.14 8.77
CA CYS A 93 -12.91 2.62 7.81
C CYS A 93 -13.89 3.59 8.47
N GLY A 94 -14.67 4.29 7.66
CA GLY A 94 -15.92 4.86 8.10
C GLY A 94 -16.13 6.35 7.91
N HIS A 95 -15.17 7.14 7.45
CA HIS A 95 -15.39 8.57 7.19
C HIS A 95 -14.64 9.05 5.95
N MET A 96 -15.34 9.74 5.08
CA MET A 96 -14.73 10.38 3.92
C MET A 96 -13.78 11.47 4.39
N ARG A 97 -12.49 11.33 4.06
CA ARG A 97 -11.45 12.25 4.46
C ARG A 97 -11.06 13.21 3.35
N ARG A 98 -11.02 12.71 2.13
CA ARG A 98 -10.64 13.45 0.92
C ARG A 98 -11.19 12.75 -0.31
N ASP A 99 -11.16 13.47 -1.43
CA ASP A 99 -11.50 12.90 -2.71
C ASP A 99 -10.47 11.82 -3.09
N HIS A 100 -10.97 10.72 -3.54
CA HIS A 100 -10.18 9.71 -4.24
C HIS A 100 -10.09 10.04 -5.73
N PRO A 101 -9.17 9.42 -6.48
CA PRO A 101 -9.15 9.56 -7.93
C PRO A 101 -10.51 9.18 -8.54
N PRO A 102 -10.92 9.85 -9.63
CA PRO A 102 -12.07 9.40 -10.39
C PRO A 102 -11.85 7.96 -10.87
N VAL A 103 -12.91 7.18 -10.82
CA VAL A 103 -12.85 5.78 -11.24
C VAL A 103 -13.46 5.62 -12.63
N GLU A 104 -12.78 4.88 -13.48
CA GLU A 104 -13.30 4.50 -14.79
C GLU A 104 -14.40 3.44 -14.64
N PRO A 105 -15.40 3.42 -15.54
CA PRO A 105 -16.38 2.33 -15.57
C PRO A 105 -15.70 0.96 -15.62
N TRP A 106 -16.33 -0.04 -15.00
CA TRP A 106 -15.80 -1.40 -15.05
C TRP A 106 -15.71 -1.89 -16.49
N LYS A 107 -14.53 -2.38 -16.85
CA LYS A 107 -14.29 -3.01 -18.15
C LYS A 107 -14.90 -4.40 -18.21
N ALA A 108 -15.25 -4.82 -19.42
CA ALA A 108 -15.66 -6.18 -19.74
C ALA A 108 -14.75 -6.73 -20.84
N GLY A 109 -14.31 -7.96 -20.70
CA GLY A 109 -13.42 -8.60 -21.68
C GLY A 109 -12.61 -9.73 -21.06
N ARG A 110 -11.64 -10.23 -21.82
CA ARG A 110 -10.88 -11.43 -21.48
C ARG A 110 -9.37 -11.27 -21.60
N ARG A 111 -8.89 -10.03 -21.64
CA ARG A 111 -7.45 -9.73 -21.66
C ARG A 111 -6.96 -9.57 -20.21
N LEU A 112 -6.18 -10.53 -19.75
CA LEU A 112 -5.69 -10.60 -18.38
C LEU A 112 -4.32 -9.94 -18.24
N LEU A 113 -4.20 -9.04 -17.28
CA LEU A 113 -2.94 -8.47 -16.81
C LEU A 113 -2.54 -9.13 -15.48
N VAL A 114 -1.37 -9.77 -15.47
CA VAL A 114 -0.78 -10.34 -14.26
C VAL A 114 0.21 -9.35 -13.66
N LEU A 115 -0.07 -8.90 -12.45
CA LEU A 115 0.76 -7.94 -11.70
C LEU A 115 1.58 -8.68 -10.65
N CYS A 116 2.87 -8.87 -10.92
CA CYS A 116 3.77 -9.59 -10.04
C CYS A 116 4.25 -8.72 -8.87
N ASP A 117 4.33 -9.30 -7.69
CA ASP A 117 5.00 -8.72 -6.53
C ASP A 117 6.51 -8.92 -6.65
N TYR A 118 7.29 -8.07 -5.95
CA TYR A 118 8.73 -8.23 -5.87
C TYR A 118 9.12 -9.59 -5.27
N GLY A 119 9.84 -10.41 -6.05
CA GLY A 119 10.33 -11.70 -5.61
C GLY A 119 9.30 -12.83 -5.50
N HIS A 120 8.06 -12.63 -6.02
CA HIS A 120 6.99 -13.64 -5.98
C HIS A 120 6.28 -13.77 -7.33
N ASP A 121 6.37 -14.96 -7.92
CA ASP A 121 5.73 -15.29 -9.20
C ASP A 121 4.40 -16.08 -9.06
N GLY A 122 3.87 -16.23 -7.84
CA GLY A 122 2.68 -17.06 -7.59
C GLY A 122 1.43 -16.63 -8.36
N ALA A 123 1.26 -15.32 -8.62
CA ALA A 123 0.17 -14.84 -9.46
C ALA A 123 0.35 -15.26 -10.92
N GLN A 124 1.58 -15.36 -11.41
CA GLN A 124 1.90 -15.84 -12.77
C GLN A 124 1.63 -17.34 -12.93
N GLU A 125 2.00 -18.16 -11.96
CA GLU A 125 1.69 -19.59 -11.96
C GLU A 125 0.19 -19.84 -11.94
N TYR A 126 -0.50 -19.12 -11.07
CA TYR A 126 -1.95 -19.16 -11.01
C TYR A 126 -2.58 -18.74 -12.34
N ALA A 127 -2.16 -17.63 -12.94
CA ALA A 127 -2.67 -17.15 -14.21
C ALA A 127 -2.48 -18.16 -15.37
N ARG A 128 -1.34 -18.87 -15.40
CA ARG A 128 -1.09 -19.91 -16.40
C ARG A 128 -2.02 -21.10 -16.30
N SER A 129 -2.57 -21.36 -15.13
CA SER A 129 -3.54 -22.45 -14.91
C SER A 129 -4.96 -22.10 -15.36
N LEU A 130 -5.18 -20.87 -15.83
CA LEU A 130 -6.52 -20.34 -16.15
C LEU A 130 -6.86 -20.48 -17.63
N PRO A 131 -7.82 -21.32 -18.01
CA PRO A 131 -8.08 -21.68 -19.41
C PRO A 131 -8.94 -20.68 -20.19
N HIS A 132 -9.29 -19.52 -19.64
CA HIS A 132 -10.42 -18.70 -20.15
C HIS A 132 -10.04 -17.29 -20.60
N PHE A 133 -8.74 -16.96 -20.74
CA PHE A 133 -8.32 -15.63 -21.18
C PHE A 133 -7.79 -15.67 -22.61
N ASP A 134 -8.14 -14.67 -23.41
CA ASP A 134 -7.73 -14.57 -24.82
C ASP A 134 -6.29 -14.07 -24.93
N VAL A 135 -5.89 -13.20 -23.98
CA VAL A 135 -4.54 -12.64 -23.87
C VAL A 135 -4.12 -12.67 -22.40
N VAL A 136 -2.91 -13.10 -22.10
CA VAL A 136 -2.30 -13.04 -20.78
C VAL A 136 -0.98 -12.29 -20.86
N THR A 137 -0.93 -11.10 -20.27
CA THR A 137 0.29 -10.30 -20.17
C THR A 137 0.80 -10.33 -18.74
N VAL A 138 2.08 -10.57 -18.58
CA VAL A 138 2.76 -10.59 -17.27
C VAL A 138 3.61 -9.35 -17.13
N ARG A 139 3.24 -8.50 -16.17
CA ARG A 139 4.00 -7.34 -15.76
C ARG A 139 4.80 -7.67 -14.51
N ARG A 140 6.11 -7.74 -14.65
CA ARG A 140 7.03 -7.93 -13.52
C ARG A 140 7.13 -6.66 -12.69
N HIS A 141 7.51 -6.82 -11.41
CA HIS A 141 7.73 -5.68 -10.53
C HIS A 141 8.88 -4.81 -11.08
N PRO A 142 8.74 -3.47 -11.15
CA PRO A 142 9.74 -2.58 -11.75
C PRO A 142 11.16 -2.74 -11.18
N ALA A 143 11.29 -3.10 -9.91
CA ALA A 143 12.59 -3.32 -9.28
C ALA A 143 13.24 -4.67 -9.64
N ALA A 144 12.54 -5.57 -10.33
CA ALA A 144 13.10 -6.88 -10.67
C ALA A 144 13.89 -6.87 -11.99
N ASP A 145 13.39 -6.16 -13.03
CA ASP A 145 13.98 -6.21 -14.38
C ASP A 145 14.01 -4.84 -15.08
N GLY A 146 14.08 -3.74 -14.33
CA GLY A 146 14.09 -2.40 -14.94
C GLY A 146 12.75 -1.94 -15.53
N GLY A 147 11.67 -2.69 -15.31
CA GLY A 147 10.28 -2.34 -15.63
C GLY A 147 10.06 -2.07 -17.13
N GLY A 148 9.46 -2.99 -17.83
CA GLY A 148 9.00 -2.77 -19.21
C GLY A 148 7.74 -1.89 -19.22
N GLY A 149 7.70 -0.86 -20.06
CA GLY A 149 6.49 -0.11 -20.40
C GLY A 149 5.79 0.68 -19.29
N SER A 150 4.79 1.44 -19.66
CA SER A 150 3.95 2.20 -18.73
C SER A 150 2.87 1.31 -18.11
N LEU A 151 2.68 1.36 -16.78
CA LEU A 151 1.54 0.71 -16.14
C LEU A 151 0.21 1.20 -16.72
N ALA A 152 0.11 2.49 -17.02
CA ALA A 152 -1.09 3.09 -17.59
C ALA A 152 -1.45 2.49 -18.97
N GLU A 153 -0.44 2.23 -19.81
CA GLU A 153 -0.63 1.56 -21.10
C GLU A 153 -1.09 0.11 -20.92
N ASP A 154 -0.50 -0.62 -20.00
CA ASP A 154 -0.94 -1.99 -19.68
C ASP A 154 -2.39 -1.98 -19.19
N LEU A 155 -2.73 -1.09 -18.26
CA LEU A 155 -4.10 -0.96 -17.76
C LEU A 155 -5.09 -0.58 -18.85
N ALA A 156 -4.71 0.31 -19.78
CA ALA A 156 -5.57 0.69 -20.91
C ALA A 156 -5.88 -0.50 -21.85
N ASN A 157 -4.90 -1.38 -22.03
CA ASN A 157 -4.97 -2.49 -23.00
C ASN A 157 -5.50 -3.80 -22.41
N HIS A 158 -5.87 -3.85 -21.14
CA HIS A 158 -6.39 -5.06 -20.49
C HIS A 158 -7.77 -4.83 -19.89
N ASP A 159 -8.44 -5.93 -19.58
CA ASP A 159 -9.83 -5.94 -19.11
C ASP A 159 -9.95 -6.44 -17.67
N ILE A 160 -9.03 -7.25 -17.20
CA ILE A 160 -9.00 -7.85 -15.86
C ILE A 160 -7.56 -7.82 -15.34
N ALA A 161 -7.37 -7.63 -14.06
CA ALA A 161 -6.06 -7.71 -13.43
C ALA A 161 -6.02 -8.77 -12.32
N ILE A 162 -4.91 -9.49 -12.22
CA ILE A 162 -4.66 -10.44 -11.13
C ILE A 162 -3.30 -10.17 -10.50
N GLY A 163 -3.22 -10.30 -9.19
CA GLY A 163 -1.98 -10.20 -8.44
C GLY A 163 -2.15 -10.73 -7.04
N ARG A 164 -1.10 -10.66 -6.24
CA ARG A 164 -1.15 -11.07 -4.84
C ARG A 164 -1.40 -9.86 -3.93
N ARG A 165 -0.39 -9.04 -3.68
CA ARG A 165 -0.45 -7.85 -2.81
C ARG A 165 0.00 -6.57 -3.51
N SER A 166 0.21 -6.61 -4.81
CA SER A 166 0.69 -5.47 -5.58
C SER A 166 -0.23 -4.26 -5.40
N THR A 167 0.35 -3.10 -5.11
CA THR A 167 -0.40 -1.83 -5.08
C THR A 167 -0.94 -1.45 -6.46
N ALA A 168 -0.32 -1.94 -7.54
CA ALA A 168 -0.83 -1.76 -8.90
C ALA A 168 -2.22 -2.39 -9.14
N LEU A 169 -2.69 -3.29 -8.25
CA LEU A 169 -4.09 -3.75 -8.26
C LEU A 169 -5.08 -2.63 -7.89
N ILE A 170 -4.65 -1.68 -7.08
CA ILE A 170 -5.46 -0.48 -6.77
C ILE A 170 -5.60 0.37 -8.03
N ASP A 171 -4.47 0.63 -8.72
CA ASP A 171 -4.48 1.36 -9.99
C ASP A 171 -5.36 0.66 -11.03
N ALA A 172 -5.31 -0.68 -11.09
CA ALA A 172 -6.15 -1.48 -11.98
C ALA A 172 -7.64 -1.31 -11.64
N ALA A 173 -8.01 -1.38 -10.36
CA ALA A 173 -9.40 -1.18 -9.95
C ALA A 173 -9.90 0.25 -10.25
N ILE A 174 -9.05 1.27 -10.06
CA ILE A 174 -9.37 2.66 -10.42
C ILE A 174 -9.55 2.81 -11.93
N ALA A 175 -8.70 2.15 -12.73
CA ALA A 175 -8.79 2.14 -14.19
C ALA A 175 -9.92 1.25 -14.75
N GLY A 176 -10.80 0.74 -13.90
CA GLY A 176 -11.99 -0.03 -14.28
C GLY A 176 -11.75 -1.51 -14.55
N LEU A 177 -10.59 -2.08 -14.23
CA LEU A 177 -10.36 -3.51 -14.37
C LEU A 177 -10.90 -4.24 -13.14
N PRO A 178 -11.83 -5.21 -13.26
CA PRO A 178 -12.08 -6.17 -12.20
C PRO A 178 -10.78 -6.80 -11.73
N VAL A 179 -10.59 -6.85 -10.41
CA VAL A 179 -9.35 -7.32 -9.81
C VAL A 179 -9.54 -8.65 -9.12
N ILE A 180 -8.55 -9.53 -9.28
CA ILE A 180 -8.48 -10.82 -8.61
C ILE A 180 -7.23 -10.80 -7.73
N THR A 181 -7.36 -11.22 -6.49
CA THR A 181 -6.19 -11.42 -5.62
C THR A 181 -6.19 -12.80 -5.01
N THR A 182 -4.99 -13.35 -4.83
CA THR A 182 -4.74 -14.64 -4.16
C THR A 182 -4.44 -14.48 -2.67
N ASP A 183 -4.56 -13.26 -2.12
CA ASP A 183 -4.16 -12.96 -0.75
C ASP A 183 -5.20 -12.07 -0.06
N GLU A 184 -5.73 -12.53 1.07
CA GLU A 184 -6.73 -11.81 1.85
C GLU A 184 -6.22 -10.49 2.46
N HIS A 185 -4.90 -10.35 2.59
CA HIS A 185 -4.26 -9.11 3.07
C HIS A 185 -4.00 -8.10 1.95
N SER A 186 -4.41 -8.40 0.71
CA SER A 186 -4.32 -7.44 -0.38
C SER A 186 -5.23 -6.22 -0.13
N PRO A 187 -4.79 -5.01 -0.47
CA PRO A 187 -5.63 -3.82 -0.35
C PRO A 187 -6.92 -3.88 -1.16
N VAL A 188 -6.96 -4.70 -2.22
CA VAL A 188 -8.16 -4.86 -3.07
C VAL A 188 -9.07 -6.01 -2.63
N TRP A 189 -8.73 -6.75 -1.57
CA TRP A 189 -9.52 -7.90 -1.12
C TRP A 189 -11.02 -7.60 -0.96
N PRO A 190 -11.45 -6.44 -0.39
CA PRO A 190 -12.87 -6.15 -0.21
C PRO A 190 -13.68 -6.08 -1.51
N ILE A 191 -13.02 -5.75 -2.62
CA ILE A 191 -13.65 -5.63 -3.94
C ILE A 191 -13.20 -6.71 -4.92
N ALA A 192 -12.41 -7.69 -4.46
CA ALA A 192 -11.82 -8.70 -5.33
C ALA A 192 -12.87 -9.67 -5.88
N SER A 193 -12.69 -9.98 -7.15
CA SER A 193 -13.40 -11.04 -7.86
C SER A 193 -12.77 -12.40 -7.60
N ARG A 194 -13.56 -13.44 -7.82
CA ARG A 194 -13.07 -14.80 -8.04
C ARG A 194 -13.03 -15.07 -9.53
N ILE A 195 -12.15 -15.97 -9.96
CA ILE A 195 -11.99 -16.25 -11.40
C ILE A 195 -13.26 -16.79 -12.05
N GLN A 196 -14.06 -17.54 -11.29
CA GLN A 196 -15.34 -18.09 -11.76
C GLN A 196 -16.50 -17.10 -11.63
N ASP A 197 -16.27 -15.97 -10.94
CA ASP A 197 -17.29 -14.98 -10.64
C ASP A 197 -16.66 -13.60 -10.66
N ILE A 198 -16.52 -13.04 -11.86
CA ILE A 198 -15.98 -11.70 -12.07
C ILE A 198 -17.03 -10.69 -11.62
N ARG A 199 -16.72 -9.95 -10.58
CA ARG A 199 -17.58 -8.97 -9.95
C ARG A 199 -17.19 -7.55 -10.31
N THR A 200 -18.19 -6.70 -10.31
CA THR A 200 -18.07 -5.26 -10.52
C THR A 200 -18.73 -4.51 -9.36
N PRO A 201 -18.22 -4.66 -8.11
CA PRO A 201 -18.85 -4.05 -6.95
C PRO A 201 -18.74 -2.53 -6.97
N ASP A 202 -19.54 -1.86 -6.16
CA ASP A 202 -19.31 -0.46 -5.84
C ASP A 202 -17.94 -0.31 -5.14
N ARG A 203 -17.18 0.70 -5.57
CA ARG A 203 -15.81 0.96 -5.11
C ARG A 203 -15.70 2.18 -4.20
N GLU A 204 -16.76 2.94 -4.06
CA GLU A 204 -16.70 4.24 -3.39
C GLU A 204 -16.29 4.09 -1.92
N GLN A 205 -16.93 3.20 -1.18
CA GLN A 205 -16.57 2.98 0.22
C GLN A 205 -15.15 2.44 0.37
N TRP A 206 -14.75 1.51 -0.49
CA TRP A 206 -13.39 0.97 -0.48
C TRP A 206 -12.32 2.04 -0.76
N LEU A 207 -12.55 2.95 -1.71
CA LEU A 207 -11.64 4.06 -2.00
C LEU A 207 -11.59 5.06 -0.84
N THR A 208 -12.73 5.33 -0.23
CA THR A 208 -12.82 6.17 0.97
C THR A 208 -12.00 5.58 2.11
N ASP A 209 -12.10 4.27 2.34
CA ASP A 209 -11.32 3.59 3.37
C ASP A 209 -9.81 3.67 3.09
N LEU A 210 -9.40 3.49 1.83
CA LEU A 210 -8.00 3.64 1.44
C LEU A 210 -7.50 5.07 1.57
N ALA A 211 -8.35 6.08 1.33
CA ALA A 211 -7.98 7.49 1.44
C ALA A 211 -7.53 7.87 2.86
N TRP A 212 -8.03 7.20 3.89
CA TRP A 212 -7.63 7.41 5.28
C TRP A 212 -6.18 7.00 5.57
N HIS A 213 -5.59 6.21 4.73
CA HIS A 213 -4.20 5.79 4.88
C HIS A 213 -3.24 6.61 4.01
N ASN A 214 -3.75 7.46 3.12
CA ASN A 214 -2.95 8.31 2.25
C ASN A 214 -2.75 9.70 2.85
N TRP A 215 -1.50 10.08 3.06
CA TRP A 215 -1.10 11.33 3.68
C TRP A 215 -0.12 12.07 2.78
N ARG A 216 -0.36 13.34 2.57
CA ARG A 216 0.63 14.21 1.94
C ARG A 216 1.74 14.49 2.94
N ILE A 217 2.94 14.73 2.46
CA ILE A 217 4.09 15.02 3.32
C ILE A 217 3.87 16.27 4.18
N ASP A 218 3.19 17.28 3.68
CA ASP A 218 2.86 18.46 4.46
C ASP A 218 1.88 18.16 5.62
N GLU A 219 0.92 17.27 5.43
CA GLU A 219 0.02 16.80 6.49
C GLU A 219 0.78 15.98 7.55
N VAL A 220 1.68 15.09 7.11
CA VAL A 220 2.57 14.35 8.02
C VAL A 220 3.41 15.31 8.85
N THR A 221 4.00 16.33 8.21
CA THR A 221 4.82 17.35 8.87
C THR A 221 4.03 18.21 9.86
N ARG A 222 2.75 18.48 9.58
CA ARG A 222 1.84 19.16 10.54
C ARG A 222 1.41 18.27 11.71
N GLY A 223 1.62 16.95 11.60
CA GLY A 223 1.23 15.97 12.60
C GLY A 223 -0.19 15.43 12.46
N ASP A 224 -0.89 15.78 11.36
CA ASP A 224 -2.29 15.36 11.12
C ASP A 224 -2.40 13.82 11.08
N ALA A 225 -1.43 13.16 10.44
CA ALA A 225 -1.36 11.71 10.37
C ALA A 225 -1.19 11.07 11.76
N TRP A 226 -0.36 11.65 12.63
CA TRP A 226 -0.21 11.16 14.00
C TRP A 226 -1.47 11.37 14.84
N GLN A 227 -2.11 12.53 14.69
CA GLN A 227 -3.37 12.80 15.38
C GLN A 227 -4.44 11.76 15.03
N PHE A 228 -4.52 11.36 13.76
CA PHE A 228 -5.41 10.30 13.31
C PHE A 228 -5.00 8.94 13.91
N LEU A 229 -3.73 8.52 13.72
CA LEU A 229 -3.26 7.20 14.16
C LEU A 229 -3.47 6.95 15.65
N ARG A 230 -3.35 7.97 16.51
CA ARG A 230 -3.58 7.82 17.94
C ARG A 230 -5.05 7.76 18.35
N SER A 231 -5.97 8.04 17.42
CA SER A 231 -7.43 8.01 17.66
C SER A 231 -8.10 6.70 17.26
N VAL A 232 -7.34 5.80 16.61
CA VAL A 232 -7.80 4.51 16.09
C VAL A 232 -7.00 3.30 16.67
#